data_c223b95544e0ea61d7d6e5811fd6584f
#
_entry.id   c223b95544e0ea61d7d6e5811fd6584f
#
_cell.length_a   1.000
_cell.length_b   1.000
_cell.length_c   1.000
_cell.angle_alpha   90.00
_cell.angle_beta   90.00
_cell.angle_gamma   90.00
#
_symmetry.space_group_name_H-M   'P 1'
#
loop_
_entity.id
_entity.type
_entity.pdbx_description
1 polymer ?
#
loop_
_entity_poly.entity_id
_entity_poly.type
_entity_poly.pdbx_seq_one_letter_code
_entity_poly.pdbx_strand_id
1 'polypeptide(L)'
;MKVLTSFKENGGEFVTFSGGEPLMFKNFPQIISHAHDLGLKSTVLSNGLLWSGKLIHDLALFIDEIQFSLDGVDEETNSMVRGSGHFEKVVDTIVKFANAGVKTSVATTFTYDNLNENTQTRYKNLVDLIKEKTSGKDVFFKLSKKLLPGRDVHFKAEENEKYSAIIKDIEKHVDENADYENFLAGHTANLVAINCGLGGISVSSDGNVYFCNRINEMESFGNVTEKPMSFFMEKGKEIHLATSVENVIPCKDCELRYICDGGCRIDDFDFAGKIQSSALPYHQISCNDEKKNKLKKRMIDSFNYFYKFD
;
A
#
# COMPACT_ATOMS: atom_id res chain seq x y z
N MET A 1 -1.84 5.65 -22.59
CA MET A 1 -0.58 5.36 -23.29
C MET A 1 0.37 6.56 -23.33
N LYS A 2 0.01 7.72 -23.91
CA LYS A 2 0.91 8.91 -23.94
C LYS A 2 1.49 9.31 -22.58
N VAL A 3 0.70 9.23 -21.51
CA VAL A 3 1.15 9.52 -20.14
C VAL A 3 2.25 8.54 -19.68
N LEU A 4 2.10 7.25 -19.94
CA LEU A 4 3.10 6.24 -19.60
C LEU A 4 4.39 6.42 -20.39
N THR A 5 4.28 6.69 -21.70
CA THR A 5 5.44 7.00 -22.55
C THR A 5 6.20 8.21 -22.01
N SER A 6 5.49 9.33 -21.78
CA SER A 6 6.12 10.52 -21.23
C SER A 6 6.69 10.34 -19.83
N PHE A 7 6.04 9.55 -18.98
CA PHE A 7 6.56 9.17 -17.67
C PHE A 7 7.88 8.41 -17.80
N LYS A 8 7.95 7.39 -18.68
CA LYS A 8 9.18 6.64 -18.95
C LYS A 8 10.31 7.51 -19.50
N GLU A 9 10.01 8.39 -20.47
CA GLU A 9 10.98 9.32 -21.08
C GLU A 9 11.56 10.29 -20.06
N ASN A 10 10.84 10.59 -18.98
CA ASN A 10 11.31 11.44 -17.87
C ASN A 10 11.89 10.63 -16.69
N GLY A 11 12.27 9.37 -16.89
CA GLY A 11 12.95 8.56 -15.88
C GLY A 11 12.02 7.76 -14.95
N GLY A 12 10.73 7.63 -15.31
CA GLY A 12 9.80 6.77 -14.58
C GLY A 12 10.19 5.29 -14.68
N GLU A 13 10.07 4.57 -13.59
CA GLU A 13 10.44 3.15 -13.50
C GLU A 13 9.29 2.26 -13.07
N PHE A 14 8.42 2.74 -12.17
CA PHE A 14 7.35 1.97 -11.55
C PHE A 14 6.00 2.62 -11.77
N VAL A 15 4.99 1.80 -12.05
CA VAL A 15 3.61 2.26 -12.20
C VAL A 15 2.66 1.35 -11.43
N THR A 16 1.74 1.94 -10.68
CA THR A 16 0.66 1.21 -10.03
C THR A 16 -0.66 1.54 -10.71
N PHE A 17 -1.34 0.52 -11.19
CA PHE A 17 -2.69 0.62 -11.75
C PHE A 17 -3.72 0.35 -10.65
N SER A 18 -4.54 1.34 -10.38
CA SER A 18 -5.59 1.29 -9.37
C SER A 18 -6.84 2.00 -9.90
N GLY A 19 -7.78 2.29 -9.04
CA GLY A 19 -9.04 2.98 -9.32
C GLY A 19 -10.18 2.25 -8.62
N GLY A 20 -11.40 2.25 -9.18
CA GLY A 20 -12.45 1.36 -8.73
C GLY A 20 -12.06 -0.10 -8.99
N GLU A 21 -11.88 -0.44 -10.25
CA GLU A 21 -11.33 -1.72 -10.74
C GLU A 21 -10.69 -1.49 -12.10
N PRO A 22 -9.38 -1.77 -12.28
CA PRO A 22 -8.68 -1.52 -13.56
C PRO A 22 -9.33 -2.23 -14.75
N LEU A 23 -9.80 -3.46 -14.58
CA LEU A 23 -10.45 -4.23 -15.64
C LEU A 23 -11.83 -3.70 -16.07
N MET A 24 -12.44 -2.77 -15.35
CA MET A 24 -13.62 -2.06 -15.83
C MET A 24 -13.31 -1.17 -17.04
N PHE A 25 -12.06 -0.75 -17.19
CA PHE A 25 -11.63 -0.01 -18.36
C PHE A 25 -11.28 -0.98 -19.48
N LYS A 26 -12.10 -1.00 -20.53
CA LYS A 26 -12.00 -1.98 -21.64
C LYS A 26 -10.64 -2.02 -22.32
N ASN A 27 -9.88 -0.92 -22.29
CA ASN A 27 -8.55 -0.84 -22.92
C ASN A 27 -7.42 -1.13 -21.90
N PHE A 28 -7.72 -1.61 -20.70
CA PHE A 28 -6.70 -1.96 -19.71
C PHE A 28 -5.68 -2.99 -20.24
N PRO A 29 -6.09 -4.04 -20.98
CA PRO A 29 -5.13 -4.98 -21.60
C PRO A 29 -4.05 -4.30 -22.47
N GLN A 30 -4.45 -3.30 -23.26
CA GLN A 30 -3.53 -2.55 -24.09
C GLN A 30 -2.61 -1.63 -23.27
N ILE A 31 -3.13 -1.08 -22.18
CA ILE A 31 -2.35 -0.20 -21.28
C ILE A 31 -1.27 -0.98 -20.54
N ILE A 32 -1.61 -2.15 -19.98
CA ILE A 32 -0.64 -2.95 -19.24
C ILE A 32 0.45 -3.52 -20.16
N SER A 33 0.08 -4.00 -21.37
CA SER A 33 1.04 -4.40 -22.39
C SER A 33 1.97 -3.24 -22.77
N HIS A 34 1.42 -2.06 -23.01
CA HIS A 34 2.24 -0.88 -23.34
C HIS A 34 3.19 -0.47 -22.21
N ALA A 35 2.77 -0.57 -20.93
CA ALA A 35 3.66 -0.34 -19.80
C ALA A 35 4.82 -1.32 -19.77
N HIS A 36 4.54 -2.60 -20.01
CA HIS A 36 5.54 -3.65 -20.11
C HIS A 36 6.53 -3.39 -21.26
N ASP A 37 6.03 -3.04 -22.46
CA ASP A 37 6.86 -2.75 -23.65
C ASP A 37 7.78 -1.54 -23.44
N LEU A 38 7.36 -0.59 -22.60
CA LEU A 38 8.20 0.54 -22.17
C LEU A 38 9.24 0.14 -21.10
N GLY A 39 9.21 -1.09 -20.60
CA GLY A 39 10.07 -1.54 -19.49
C GLY A 39 9.73 -0.87 -18.16
N LEU A 40 8.47 -0.50 -17.95
CA LEU A 40 7.96 -0.07 -16.65
C LEU A 40 7.63 -1.30 -15.80
N LYS A 41 8.05 -1.29 -14.54
CA LYS A 41 7.61 -2.25 -13.56
C LYS A 41 6.19 -1.93 -13.12
N SER A 42 5.31 -2.91 -13.19
CA SER A 42 3.88 -2.71 -12.96
C SER A 42 3.36 -3.40 -11.71
N THR A 43 2.52 -2.71 -10.96
CA THR A 43 1.68 -3.29 -9.91
C THR A 43 0.21 -3.04 -10.24
N VAL A 44 -0.61 -4.08 -10.17
CA VAL A 44 -2.06 -3.97 -10.38
C VAL A 44 -2.79 -4.18 -9.05
N LEU A 45 -3.63 -3.24 -8.65
CA LEU A 45 -4.52 -3.36 -7.50
C LEU A 45 -5.92 -3.72 -7.99
N SER A 46 -6.43 -4.88 -7.62
CA SER A 46 -7.70 -5.41 -8.14
C SER A 46 -8.59 -6.00 -7.05
N ASN A 47 -9.90 -5.90 -7.27
CA ASN A 47 -10.87 -6.63 -6.47
C ASN A 47 -10.98 -8.12 -6.85
N GLY A 48 -10.37 -8.53 -7.95
CA GLY A 48 -10.29 -9.93 -8.39
C GLY A 48 -11.49 -10.47 -9.16
N LEU A 49 -12.62 -9.78 -9.19
CA LEU A 49 -13.88 -10.33 -9.74
C LEU A 49 -13.90 -10.51 -11.26
N LEU A 50 -13.22 -9.64 -11.99
CA LEU A 50 -13.29 -9.61 -13.45
C LEU A 50 -12.25 -10.51 -14.13
N TRP A 51 -11.32 -11.09 -13.39
CA TRP A 51 -10.30 -11.98 -13.92
C TRP A 51 -10.89 -13.34 -14.31
N SER A 52 -10.86 -13.66 -15.59
CA SER A 52 -11.15 -15.00 -16.12
C SER A 52 -9.84 -15.75 -16.34
N GLY A 53 -9.90 -17.09 -16.43
CA GLY A 53 -8.72 -17.90 -16.76
C GLY A 53 -8.06 -17.45 -18.06
N LYS A 54 -8.85 -17.04 -19.06
CA LYS A 54 -8.33 -16.49 -20.33
C LYS A 54 -7.59 -15.17 -20.11
N LEU A 55 -8.15 -14.22 -19.36
CA LEU A 55 -7.49 -12.93 -19.10
C LEU A 55 -6.21 -13.11 -18.30
N ILE A 56 -6.18 -14.02 -17.33
CA ILE A 56 -4.98 -14.33 -16.56
C ILE A 56 -3.90 -14.88 -17.50
N HIS A 57 -4.25 -15.87 -18.34
CA HIS A 57 -3.32 -16.43 -19.32
C HIS A 57 -2.76 -15.37 -20.28
N ASP A 58 -3.60 -14.46 -20.77
CA ASP A 58 -3.22 -13.47 -21.77
C ASP A 58 -2.43 -12.29 -21.19
N LEU A 59 -2.64 -11.95 -19.90
CA LEU A 59 -2.10 -10.72 -19.31
C LEU A 59 -1.06 -10.93 -18.22
N ALA A 60 -0.95 -12.12 -17.63
CA ALA A 60 -0.04 -12.36 -16.51
C ALA A 60 1.43 -12.00 -16.85
N LEU A 61 1.85 -12.25 -18.08
CA LEU A 61 3.22 -11.96 -18.55
C LEU A 61 3.57 -10.45 -18.56
N PHE A 62 2.55 -9.57 -18.58
CA PHE A 62 2.75 -8.11 -18.59
C PHE A 62 2.67 -7.48 -17.19
N ILE A 63 2.38 -8.28 -16.14
CA ILE A 63 2.18 -7.82 -14.78
C ILE A 63 3.33 -8.33 -13.91
N ASP A 64 4.10 -7.40 -13.33
CA ASP A 64 5.16 -7.78 -12.39
C ASP A 64 4.60 -8.15 -11.01
N GLU A 65 3.65 -7.34 -10.51
CA GLU A 65 3.00 -7.57 -9.23
C GLU A 65 1.48 -7.38 -9.33
N ILE A 66 0.72 -8.20 -8.61
CA ILE A 66 -0.71 -8.00 -8.45
C ILE A 66 -1.12 -8.10 -6.98
N GLN A 67 -1.99 -7.20 -6.55
CA GLN A 67 -2.54 -7.21 -5.20
C GLN A 67 -4.06 -7.35 -5.27
N PHE A 68 -4.57 -8.34 -4.54
CA PHE A 68 -6.01 -8.57 -4.40
C PHE A 68 -6.51 -8.10 -3.05
N SER A 69 -7.73 -7.59 -3.04
CA SER A 69 -8.42 -7.20 -1.81
C SER A 69 -9.29 -8.36 -1.31
N LEU A 70 -9.08 -8.78 -0.07
CA LEU A 70 -9.85 -9.84 0.57
C LEU A 70 -10.04 -9.50 2.06
N ASP A 71 -11.22 -9.01 2.45
CA ASP A 71 -11.47 -8.39 3.75
C ASP A 71 -12.26 -9.30 4.72
N GLY A 72 -12.26 -10.59 4.47
CA GLY A 72 -12.89 -11.62 5.30
C GLY A 72 -12.19 -12.96 5.16
N VAL A 73 -12.69 -13.95 5.90
CA VAL A 73 -12.15 -15.32 5.96
C VAL A 73 -13.04 -16.34 5.26
N ASP A 74 -14.21 -15.91 4.84
CA ASP A 74 -15.24 -16.66 4.12
C ASP A 74 -16.20 -15.71 3.43
N GLU A 75 -17.19 -16.26 2.73
CA GLU A 75 -18.20 -15.47 2.05
C GLU A 75 -19.01 -14.59 3.02
N GLU A 76 -19.35 -15.09 4.21
CA GLU A 76 -20.13 -14.34 5.19
C GLU A 76 -19.40 -13.07 5.65
N THR A 77 -18.19 -13.23 6.17
CA THR A 77 -17.40 -12.10 6.71
C THR A 77 -16.86 -11.17 5.62
N ASN A 78 -16.51 -11.71 4.46
CA ASN A 78 -16.01 -10.91 3.35
C ASN A 78 -17.14 -10.11 2.66
N SER A 79 -18.33 -10.68 2.56
CA SER A 79 -19.47 -9.99 1.93
C SER A 79 -19.95 -8.75 2.68
N MET A 80 -19.68 -8.66 3.98
CA MET A 80 -19.95 -7.44 4.78
C MET A 80 -19.24 -6.20 4.21
N VAL A 81 -18.09 -6.39 3.56
CA VAL A 81 -17.27 -5.30 2.99
C VAL A 81 -17.29 -5.31 1.47
N ARG A 82 -17.22 -6.48 0.84
CA ARG A 82 -16.97 -6.64 -0.60
C ARG A 82 -18.20 -7.02 -1.42
N GLY A 83 -19.30 -7.36 -0.78
CA GLY A 83 -20.50 -7.87 -1.43
C GLY A 83 -20.44 -9.37 -1.68
N SER A 84 -21.61 -9.95 -1.95
CA SER A 84 -21.79 -11.39 -2.11
C SER A 84 -21.16 -11.95 -3.38
N GLY A 85 -20.68 -13.21 -3.30
CA GLY A 85 -20.07 -13.93 -4.43
C GLY A 85 -18.61 -13.54 -4.70
N HIS A 86 -18.00 -12.76 -3.81
CA HIS A 86 -16.64 -12.26 -3.99
C HIS A 86 -15.57 -13.26 -3.50
N PHE A 87 -15.77 -13.89 -2.35
CA PHE A 87 -14.72 -14.59 -1.62
C PHE A 87 -14.09 -15.75 -2.41
N GLU A 88 -14.89 -16.76 -2.78
CA GLU A 88 -14.38 -17.94 -3.49
C GLU A 88 -13.74 -17.58 -4.83
N LYS A 89 -14.38 -16.65 -5.55
CA LYS A 89 -13.87 -16.16 -6.83
C LYS A 89 -12.49 -15.56 -6.71
N VAL A 90 -12.26 -14.73 -5.69
CA VAL A 90 -11.00 -14.03 -5.48
C VAL A 90 -9.92 -14.97 -4.97
N VAL A 91 -10.24 -15.90 -4.07
CA VAL A 91 -9.29 -16.94 -3.63
C VAL A 91 -8.81 -17.78 -4.82
N ASP A 92 -9.71 -18.22 -5.69
CA ASP A 92 -9.34 -18.93 -6.94
C ASP A 92 -8.45 -18.08 -7.86
N THR A 93 -8.76 -16.78 -7.98
CA THR A 93 -7.99 -15.83 -8.79
C THR A 93 -6.58 -15.64 -8.22
N ILE A 94 -6.43 -15.47 -6.91
CA ILE A 94 -5.13 -15.38 -6.20
C ILE A 94 -4.27 -16.60 -6.53
N VAL A 95 -4.81 -17.80 -6.38
CA VAL A 95 -4.10 -19.06 -6.65
C VAL A 95 -3.66 -19.14 -8.11
N LYS A 96 -4.51 -18.74 -9.04
CA LYS A 96 -4.19 -18.75 -10.48
C LYS A 96 -3.05 -17.79 -10.82
N PHE A 97 -3.04 -16.57 -10.29
CA PHE A 97 -1.96 -15.61 -10.55
C PHE A 97 -0.64 -16.05 -9.93
N ALA A 98 -0.65 -16.54 -8.70
CA ALA A 98 0.55 -17.08 -8.07
C ALA A 98 1.11 -18.27 -8.89
N ASN A 99 0.24 -19.18 -9.33
CA ASN A 99 0.64 -20.32 -10.16
C ASN A 99 1.13 -19.90 -11.56
N ALA A 100 0.65 -18.78 -12.10
CA ALA A 100 1.18 -18.17 -13.32
C ALA A 100 2.55 -17.49 -13.14
N GLY A 101 3.08 -17.44 -11.91
CA GLY A 101 4.40 -16.88 -11.60
C GLY A 101 4.42 -15.36 -11.39
N VAL A 102 3.25 -14.72 -11.27
CA VAL A 102 3.15 -13.30 -10.94
C VAL A 102 3.32 -13.10 -9.44
N LYS A 103 4.15 -12.15 -9.02
CA LYS A 103 4.27 -11.78 -7.60
C LYS A 103 2.92 -11.32 -7.08
N THR A 104 2.33 -12.12 -6.20
CA THR A 104 0.94 -11.96 -5.78
C THR A 104 0.86 -11.56 -4.32
N SER A 105 0.01 -10.58 -4.01
CA SER A 105 -0.26 -10.19 -2.64
C SER A 105 -1.75 -10.08 -2.35
N VAL A 106 -2.12 -10.34 -1.09
CA VAL A 106 -3.47 -10.22 -0.55
C VAL A 106 -3.47 -9.09 0.47
N ALA A 107 -4.26 -8.06 0.23
CA ALA A 107 -4.47 -6.97 1.16
C ALA A 107 -5.79 -7.19 1.90
N THR A 108 -5.71 -7.20 3.24
CA THR A 108 -6.86 -7.41 4.11
C THR A 108 -7.02 -6.25 5.07
N THR A 109 -8.22 -5.67 5.08
CA THR A 109 -8.64 -4.67 6.06
C THR A 109 -9.90 -5.19 6.74
N PHE A 110 -9.75 -5.73 7.93
CA PHE A 110 -10.90 -6.11 8.74
C PHE A 110 -11.61 -4.87 9.29
N THR A 111 -12.89 -5.01 9.58
CA THR A 111 -13.67 -4.04 10.36
C THR A 111 -13.77 -4.52 11.81
N TYR A 112 -14.24 -3.66 12.72
CA TYR A 112 -14.49 -4.08 14.11
C TYR A 112 -15.57 -5.17 14.19
N ASP A 113 -16.49 -5.21 13.22
CA ASP A 113 -17.62 -6.13 13.21
C ASP A 113 -17.23 -7.53 12.70
N ASN A 114 -16.23 -7.63 11.83
CA ASN A 114 -15.82 -8.91 11.24
C ASN A 114 -14.48 -9.45 11.77
N LEU A 115 -13.84 -8.78 12.73
CA LEU A 115 -12.61 -9.24 13.39
C LEU A 115 -12.84 -9.66 14.85
N ASN A 116 -12.76 -10.95 15.10
CA ASN A 116 -12.84 -11.58 16.43
C ASN A 116 -11.91 -12.79 16.49
N GLU A 117 -11.87 -13.47 17.62
CA GLU A 117 -10.99 -14.65 17.82
C GLU A 117 -11.27 -15.78 16.81
N ASN A 118 -12.54 -16.00 16.45
CA ASN A 118 -12.91 -16.99 15.43
C ASN A 118 -12.38 -16.59 14.04
N THR A 119 -12.54 -15.32 13.66
CA THR A 119 -12.00 -14.78 12.41
C THR A 119 -10.48 -14.88 12.36
N GLN A 120 -9.80 -14.64 13.47
CA GLN A 120 -8.36 -14.77 13.62
C GLN A 120 -7.89 -16.19 13.26
N THR A 121 -8.46 -17.22 13.88
CA THR A 121 -8.10 -18.62 13.62
C THR A 121 -8.40 -19.01 12.17
N ARG A 122 -9.55 -18.60 11.66
CA ARG A 122 -9.97 -18.92 10.28
C ARG A 122 -9.10 -18.22 9.24
N TYR A 123 -8.60 -17.00 9.52
CA TYR A 123 -7.67 -16.31 8.62
C TYR A 123 -6.33 -17.05 8.54
N LYS A 124 -5.80 -17.53 9.66
CA LYS A 124 -4.58 -18.35 9.67
C LYS A 124 -4.76 -19.59 8.79
N ASN A 125 -5.87 -20.29 8.92
CA ASN A 125 -6.19 -21.46 8.09
C ASN A 125 -6.33 -21.09 6.60
N LEU A 126 -6.89 -19.92 6.28
CA LEU A 126 -7.00 -19.42 4.91
C LEU A 126 -5.62 -19.13 4.31
N VAL A 127 -4.71 -18.54 5.08
CA VAL A 127 -3.32 -18.31 4.67
C VAL A 127 -2.63 -19.63 4.33
N ASP A 128 -2.74 -20.62 5.21
CA ASP A 128 -2.15 -21.96 5.03
C ASP A 128 -2.72 -22.66 3.80
N LEU A 129 -4.04 -22.60 3.60
CA LEU A 129 -4.71 -23.13 2.42
C LEU A 129 -4.22 -22.49 1.11
N ILE A 130 -4.05 -21.17 1.09
CA ILE A 130 -3.55 -20.46 -0.10
C ILE A 130 -2.09 -20.86 -0.36
N LYS A 131 -1.24 -20.90 0.68
CA LYS A 131 0.16 -21.33 0.56
C LYS A 131 0.27 -22.77 0.03
N GLU A 132 -0.57 -23.69 0.50
CA GLU A 132 -0.64 -25.07 0.01
C GLU A 132 -1.02 -25.11 -1.47
N LYS A 133 -2.11 -24.44 -1.86
CA LYS A 133 -2.62 -24.41 -3.24
C LYS A 133 -1.66 -23.75 -4.24
N THR A 134 -0.75 -22.92 -3.78
CA THR A 134 0.27 -22.28 -4.60
C THR A 134 1.61 -23.01 -4.58
N SER A 135 1.68 -24.20 -3.98
CA SER A 135 2.86 -25.08 -3.93
C SER A 135 4.11 -24.36 -3.42
N GLY A 136 3.95 -23.51 -2.39
CA GLY A 136 5.05 -22.74 -1.79
C GLY A 136 5.53 -21.55 -2.62
N LYS A 137 4.80 -21.15 -3.67
CA LYS A 137 5.08 -19.86 -4.33
C LYS A 137 4.72 -18.72 -3.40
N ASP A 138 5.52 -17.67 -3.45
CA ASP A 138 5.38 -16.52 -2.55
C ASP A 138 4.08 -15.75 -2.80
N VAL A 139 3.13 -15.91 -1.89
CA VAL A 139 1.96 -15.05 -1.77
C VAL A 139 2.12 -14.22 -0.50
N PHE A 140 2.14 -12.91 -0.66
CA PHE A 140 2.35 -11.97 0.44
C PHE A 140 1.02 -11.51 1.02
N PHE A 141 0.86 -11.60 2.35
CA PHE A 141 -0.35 -11.16 3.05
C PHE A 141 -0.07 -9.83 3.76
N LYS A 142 -0.82 -8.81 3.41
CA LYS A 142 -0.72 -7.45 3.95
C LYS A 142 -1.96 -7.13 4.77
N LEU A 143 -1.80 -6.96 6.07
CA LEU A 143 -2.90 -6.62 6.97
C LEU A 143 -2.86 -5.16 7.38
N SER A 144 -4.02 -4.51 7.40
CA SER A 144 -4.14 -3.17 7.95
C SER A 144 -3.97 -3.20 9.47
N LYS A 145 -2.89 -2.59 9.97
CA LYS A 145 -2.53 -2.63 11.40
C LYS A 145 -3.46 -1.83 12.30
N LYS A 146 -4.19 -0.90 11.73
CA LYS A 146 -5.24 -0.12 12.40
C LYS A 146 -6.33 0.24 11.40
N LEU A 147 -7.54 0.31 11.88
CA LEU A 147 -8.67 0.76 11.09
C LEU A 147 -8.74 2.29 11.14
N LEU A 148 -8.66 2.91 9.98
CA LEU A 148 -8.79 4.37 9.84
C LEU A 148 -10.26 4.74 9.64
N PRO A 149 -10.69 5.93 10.05
CA PRO A 149 -12.01 6.44 9.71
C PRO A 149 -12.25 6.38 8.21
N GLY A 150 -13.42 5.91 7.82
CA GLY A 150 -13.83 5.76 6.43
C GLY A 150 -15.31 6.03 6.29
N ARG A 151 -15.86 5.71 5.10
CA ARG A 151 -17.27 6.02 4.78
C ARG A 151 -18.26 5.48 5.83
N ASP A 152 -18.01 4.29 6.37
CA ASP A 152 -18.90 3.60 7.30
C ASP A 152 -18.18 3.15 8.58
N VAL A 153 -17.00 3.70 8.86
CA VAL A 153 -16.18 3.30 10.01
C VAL A 153 -15.95 4.48 10.93
N HIS A 154 -16.43 4.37 12.16
CA HIS A 154 -16.14 5.31 13.23
C HIS A 154 -15.00 4.79 14.09
N PHE A 155 -14.00 5.62 14.37
CA PHE A 155 -12.87 5.26 15.21
C PHE A 155 -13.30 5.06 16.66
N LYS A 156 -12.92 3.92 17.23
CA LYS A 156 -13.16 3.56 18.63
C LYS A 156 -11.82 3.13 19.23
N ALA A 157 -11.27 3.93 20.12
CA ALA A 157 -9.92 3.75 20.65
C ALA A 157 -9.70 2.38 21.31
N GLU A 158 -10.61 1.97 22.21
CA GLU A 158 -10.51 0.67 22.91
C GLU A 158 -10.63 -0.53 21.97
N GLU A 159 -11.51 -0.46 20.98
CA GLU A 159 -11.66 -1.52 19.98
C GLU A 159 -10.45 -1.59 19.06
N ASN A 160 -9.83 -0.44 18.77
CA ASN A 160 -8.64 -0.39 17.93
C ASN A 160 -7.41 -1.02 18.61
N GLU A 161 -7.29 -0.99 19.92
CA GLU A 161 -6.24 -1.70 20.64
C GLU A 161 -6.41 -3.22 20.53
N LYS A 162 -7.63 -3.74 20.74
CA LYS A 162 -7.95 -5.16 20.53
C LYS A 162 -7.71 -5.58 19.08
N TYR A 163 -8.19 -4.78 18.14
CA TYR A 163 -7.96 -4.97 16.72
C TYR A 163 -6.47 -5.12 16.42
N SER A 164 -5.65 -4.17 16.87
CA SER A 164 -4.21 -4.17 16.63
C SER A 164 -3.50 -5.39 17.25
N ALA A 165 -3.96 -5.87 18.40
CA ALA A 165 -3.42 -7.07 19.04
C ALA A 165 -3.72 -8.35 18.23
N ILE A 166 -4.95 -8.50 17.73
CA ILE A 166 -5.35 -9.63 16.89
C ILE A 166 -4.57 -9.62 15.57
N ILE A 167 -4.47 -8.47 14.91
CA ILE A 167 -3.72 -8.34 13.65
C ILE A 167 -2.25 -8.72 13.85
N LYS A 168 -1.63 -8.29 14.94
CA LYS A 168 -0.23 -8.63 15.24
C LYS A 168 -0.02 -10.14 15.42
N ASP A 169 -0.98 -10.84 16.02
CA ASP A 169 -0.91 -12.30 16.17
C ASP A 169 -1.08 -13.02 14.82
N ILE A 170 -1.96 -12.53 13.95
CA ILE A 170 -2.09 -13.05 12.59
C ILE A 170 -0.79 -12.81 11.80
N GLU A 171 -0.20 -11.61 11.87
CA GLU A 171 1.05 -11.28 11.18
C GLU A 171 2.18 -12.24 11.55
N LYS A 172 2.31 -12.60 12.82
CA LYS A 172 3.30 -13.59 13.27
C LYS A 172 3.09 -14.98 12.66
N HIS A 173 1.85 -15.39 12.43
CA HIS A 173 1.56 -16.66 11.76
C HIS A 173 1.88 -16.62 10.26
N VAL A 174 1.62 -15.47 9.62
CA VAL A 174 1.90 -15.27 8.19
C VAL A 174 3.39 -15.33 7.92
N ASP A 175 4.17 -14.62 8.73
CA ASP A 175 5.62 -14.58 8.68
C ASP A 175 6.17 -14.18 10.06
N GLU A 176 6.72 -15.15 10.77
CA GLU A 176 7.24 -14.95 12.12
C GLU A 176 8.35 -13.89 12.19
N ASN A 177 9.08 -13.72 11.11
CA ASN A 177 10.24 -12.83 11.01
C ASN A 177 9.94 -11.51 10.30
N ALA A 178 8.78 -11.38 9.63
CA ALA A 178 8.46 -10.22 8.78
C ALA A 178 8.62 -8.87 9.49
N ASP A 179 8.32 -8.80 10.80
CA ASP A 179 8.42 -7.55 11.54
C ASP A 179 9.87 -7.07 11.69
N TYR A 180 10.82 -7.98 11.81
CA TYR A 180 12.24 -7.68 11.95
C TYR A 180 12.93 -7.50 10.60
N GLU A 181 12.70 -8.40 9.66
CA GLU A 181 13.28 -8.36 8.32
C GLU A 181 12.83 -7.13 7.54
N ASN A 182 11.53 -6.83 7.54
CA ASN A 182 10.99 -5.63 6.91
C ASN A 182 11.47 -4.34 7.61
N PHE A 183 11.67 -4.38 8.92
CA PHE A 183 12.22 -3.24 9.65
C PHE A 183 13.63 -2.91 9.17
N LEU A 184 14.51 -3.90 9.00
CA LEU A 184 15.88 -3.68 8.51
C LEU A 184 15.92 -3.40 7.01
N ALA A 185 15.17 -4.13 6.18
CA ALA A 185 15.15 -3.93 4.74
C ALA A 185 14.68 -2.53 4.36
N GLY A 186 13.70 -1.97 5.09
CA GLY A 186 13.23 -0.60 4.89
C GLY A 186 14.25 0.49 5.25
N HIS A 187 15.32 0.13 5.96
CA HIS A 187 16.32 1.08 6.48
C HIS A 187 17.70 0.95 5.83
N THR A 188 17.81 0.15 4.74
CA THR A 188 19.02 0.17 3.91
C THR A 188 19.08 1.51 3.20
N ALA A 189 20.04 2.31 3.63
CA ALA A 189 20.20 3.71 3.33
C ALA A 189 20.19 4.05 1.84
N ASN A 190 19.07 4.57 1.34
CA ASN A 190 19.10 5.52 0.26
C ASN A 190 19.05 6.93 0.86
N LEU A 191 20.22 7.46 1.12
CA LEU A 191 20.48 8.65 1.94
C LEU A 191 20.07 9.99 1.32
N VAL A 192 19.32 10.00 0.23
CA VAL A 192 19.08 11.27 -0.49
C VAL A 192 17.90 12.07 0.06
N ALA A 193 16.83 11.43 0.46
CA ALA A 193 15.73 12.06 1.19
C ALA A 193 14.80 10.98 1.77
N ILE A 194 14.70 10.91 3.08
CA ILE A 194 13.79 9.96 3.75
C ILE A 194 12.43 10.62 3.94
N ASN A 195 11.40 10.01 3.32
CA ASN A 195 10.04 10.51 3.27
C ASN A 195 9.05 9.33 3.18
N CYS A 196 7.78 9.59 3.48
CA CYS A 196 6.68 8.61 3.33
C CYS A 196 6.24 8.33 1.88
N GLY A 197 6.95 8.87 0.88
CA GLY A 197 6.57 8.79 -0.53
C GLY A 197 5.72 9.97 -1.01
N LEU A 198 5.50 10.99 -0.19
CA LEU A 198 4.87 12.24 -0.64
C LEU A 198 5.75 12.90 -1.72
N GLY A 199 5.13 13.33 -2.82
CA GLY A 199 5.80 13.74 -4.04
C GLY A 199 5.69 12.69 -5.16
N GLY A 200 5.31 11.44 -4.85
CA GLY A 200 4.97 10.43 -5.85
C GLY A 200 3.75 10.84 -6.66
N ILE A 201 3.84 10.70 -7.99
CA ILE A 201 2.80 11.15 -8.91
C ILE A 201 1.61 10.19 -8.90
N SER A 202 0.41 10.70 -8.68
CA SER A 202 -0.86 10.01 -8.87
C SER A 202 -1.69 10.73 -9.92
N VAL A 203 -2.11 10.03 -10.95
CA VAL A 203 -2.92 10.57 -12.05
C VAL A 203 -4.30 9.96 -11.98
N SER A 204 -5.34 10.77 -11.81
CA SER A 204 -6.74 10.34 -11.82
C SER A 204 -7.25 10.06 -13.23
N SER A 205 -8.43 9.44 -13.34
CA SER A 205 -9.03 9.04 -14.61
C SER A 205 -9.36 10.21 -15.55
N ASP A 206 -9.52 11.41 -15.01
CA ASP A 206 -9.74 12.67 -15.74
C ASP A 206 -8.44 13.40 -16.08
N GLY A 207 -7.28 12.82 -15.74
CA GLY A 207 -5.97 13.37 -16.03
C GLY A 207 -5.42 14.35 -14.98
N ASN A 208 -6.13 14.60 -13.91
CA ASN A 208 -5.65 15.44 -12.83
C ASN A 208 -4.51 14.78 -12.06
N VAL A 209 -3.53 15.56 -11.62
CA VAL A 209 -2.31 15.09 -10.95
C VAL A 209 -2.31 15.48 -9.49
N TYR A 210 -1.97 14.51 -8.65
CA TYR A 210 -1.78 14.64 -7.21
C TYR A 210 -0.41 14.05 -6.84
N PHE A 211 0.15 14.48 -5.71
CA PHE A 211 1.45 13.98 -5.23
C PHE A 211 1.34 13.01 -4.06
N CYS A 212 0.18 12.43 -3.88
CA CYS A 212 -0.07 11.28 -3.02
C CYS A 212 -1.40 10.63 -3.40
N ASN A 213 -1.47 9.31 -3.44
CA ASN A 213 -2.69 8.57 -3.73
C ASN A 213 -3.76 8.64 -2.62
N ARG A 214 -3.40 9.15 -1.44
CA ARG A 214 -4.33 9.40 -0.32
C ARG A 214 -4.95 10.79 -0.35
N ILE A 215 -4.53 11.66 -1.28
CA ILE A 215 -4.98 13.07 -1.35
C ILE A 215 -5.91 13.22 -2.57
N ASN A 216 -7.05 12.56 -2.55
CA ASN A 216 -8.09 12.71 -3.56
C ASN A 216 -9.08 13.85 -3.26
N GLU A 217 -8.96 14.46 -2.09
CA GLU A 217 -9.84 15.55 -1.61
C GLU A 217 -9.17 16.92 -1.78
N MET A 218 -7.92 16.95 -2.23
CA MET A 218 -7.18 18.17 -2.53
C MET A 218 -7.48 18.69 -3.92
N GLU A 219 -7.27 19.97 -4.09
CA GLU A 219 -7.15 20.57 -5.42
C GLU A 219 -5.97 19.95 -6.18
N SER A 220 -6.18 19.60 -7.46
CA SER A 220 -5.11 19.03 -8.28
C SER A 220 -4.00 20.02 -8.56
N PHE A 221 -2.80 19.52 -8.77
CA PHE A 221 -1.64 20.32 -9.18
C PHE A 221 -1.63 20.66 -10.68
N GLY A 222 -2.65 20.28 -11.39
CA GLY A 222 -2.87 20.48 -12.82
C GLY A 222 -3.24 19.18 -13.52
N ASN A 223 -3.35 19.24 -14.85
CA ASN A 223 -3.80 18.13 -15.66
C ASN A 223 -2.71 17.73 -16.67
N VAL A 224 -2.54 16.41 -16.91
CA VAL A 224 -1.56 15.86 -17.87
C VAL A 224 -1.81 16.25 -19.33
N THR A 225 -2.99 16.80 -19.62
CA THR A 225 -3.30 17.35 -20.95
C THR A 225 -2.85 18.80 -21.12
N GLU A 226 -2.57 19.51 -20.01
CA GLU A 226 -2.23 20.93 -19.99
C GLU A 226 -0.75 21.18 -19.71
N LYS A 227 -0.12 20.31 -18.91
CA LYS A 227 1.27 20.43 -18.50
C LYS A 227 2.05 19.16 -18.84
N PRO A 228 3.33 19.28 -19.22
CA PRO A 228 4.17 18.12 -19.55
C PRO A 228 4.50 17.31 -18.31
N MET A 229 4.80 16.02 -18.47
CA MET A 229 5.17 15.13 -17.39
C MET A 229 6.42 15.60 -16.63
N SER A 230 7.38 16.21 -17.32
CA SER A 230 8.58 16.80 -16.70
C SER A 230 8.23 17.81 -15.61
N PHE A 231 7.22 18.65 -15.83
CA PHE A 231 6.75 19.61 -14.82
C PHE A 231 6.30 18.90 -13.54
N PHE A 232 5.53 17.81 -13.68
CA PHE A 232 5.05 17.07 -12.52
C PHE A 232 6.18 16.30 -11.82
N MET A 233 7.12 15.74 -12.59
CA MET A 233 8.30 15.05 -12.03
C MET A 233 9.18 16.01 -11.21
N GLU A 234 9.44 17.20 -11.72
CA GLU A 234 10.21 18.23 -11.00
C GLU A 234 9.47 18.71 -9.75
N LYS A 235 8.16 18.98 -9.88
CA LYS A 235 7.33 19.40 -8.72
C LYS A 235 7.22 18.33 -7.67
N GLY A 236 7.05 17.07 -8.06
CA GLY A 236 7.03 15.95 -7.15
C GLY A 236 8.35 15.79 -6.39
N LYS A 237 9.50 15.95 -7.09
CA LYS A 237 10.82 15.95 -6.48
C LYS A 237 11.00 17.11 -5.49
N GLU A 238 10.57 18.30 -5.84
CA GLU A 238 10.58 19.45 -4.94
C GLU A 238 9.82 19.18 -3.65
N ILE A 239 8.58 18.68 -3.77
CA ILE A 239 7.73 18.31 -2.63
C ILE A 239 8.39 17.20 -1.78
N HIS A 240 8.93 16.18 -2.43
CA HIS A 240 9.60 15.08 -1.76
C HIS A 240 10.78 15.56 -0.90
N LEU A 241 11.62 16.40 -1.45
CA LEU A 241 12.76 16.99 -0.75
C LEU A 241 12.30 17.91 0.40
N ALA A 242 11.35 18.81 0.14
CA ALA A 242 10.84 19.73 1.15
C ALA A 242 10.18 19.04 2.34
N THR A 243 9.64 17.84 2.13
CA THR A 243 8.95 17.04 3.16
C THR A 243 9.79 15.90 3.72
N SER A 244 11.09 15.86 3.44
CA SER A 244 12.02 14.88 4.02
C SER A 244 12.17 15.08 5.53
N VAL A 245 12.64 14.06 6.23
CA VAL A 245 12.88 14.12 7.69
C VAL A 245 13.91 15.18 8.08
N GLU A 246 14.69 15.67 7.15
CA GLU A 246 15.68 16.74 7.37
C GLU A 246 15.04 18.13 7.39
N ASN A 247 13.84 18.28 6.84
CA ASN A 247 13.16 19.54 6.68
C ASN A 247 11.89 19.69 7.53
N VAL A 248 11.34 18.59 8.06
CA VAL A 248 10.10 18.64 8.85
C VAL A 248 10.38 18.65 10.37
N ILE A 249 9.58 19.43 11.09
CA ILE A 249 9.64 19.53 12.56
C ILE A 249 8.72 18.44 13.15
N PRO A 250 9.13 17.71 14.21
CA PRO A 250 10.41 17.79 14.95
C PRO A 250 11.51 16.88 14.40
N CYS A 251 11.33 16.25 13.22
CA CYS A 251 12.23 15.21 12.73
C CYS A 251 13.64 15.71 12.47
N LYS A 252 13.81 16.91 11.93
CA LYS A 252 15.13 17.48 11.61
C LYS A 252 16.14 17.45 12.76
N ASP A 253 15.64 17.54 14.00
CA ASP A 253 16.44 17.54 15.22
C ASP A 253 16.36 16.21 15.99
N CYS A 254 15.75 15.16 15.41
CA CYS A 254 15.51 13.87 16.06
C CYS A 254 16.61 12.86 15.70
N GLU A 255 17.17 12.20 16.71
CA GLU A 255 18.16 11.14 16.54
C GLU A 255 17.64 9.91 15.77
N LEU A 256 16.33 9.70 15.78
CA LEU A 256 15.69 8.55 15.13
C LEU A 256 15.20 8.85 13.71
N ARG A 257 15.44 10.05 13.16
CA ARG A 257 14.82 10.49 11.91
C ARG A 257 15.05 9.55 10.73
N TYR A 258 16.24 8.98 10.60
CA TYR A 258 16.61 8.10 9.50
C TYR A 258 16.10 6.65 9.65
N ILE A 259 15.51 6.33 10.79
CA ILE A 259 14.92 5.02 11.08
C ILE A 259 13.39 5.12 11.15
N CYS A 260 12.89 6.30 11.57
CA CYS A 260 11.46 6.55 11.75
C CYS A 260 10.76 6.97 10.46
N ASP A 261 11.47 7.53 9.48
CA ASP A 261 10.95 8.17 8.25
C ASP A 261 9.96 9.31 8.51
N GLY A 262 9.78 9.71 9.78
CA GLY A 262 8.85 10.73 10.21
C GLY A 262 7.37 10.33 10.16
N GLY A 263 7.02 9.16 9.62
CA GLY A 263 5.64 8.72 9.44
C GLY A 263 4.94 9.41 8.25
N CYS A 264 3.65 9.14 8.10
CA CYS A 264 2.86 9.71 7.00
C CYS A 264 2.67 11.22 7.16
N ARG A 265 2.98 11.99 6.13
CA ARG A 265 2.84 13.46 6.13
C ARG A 265 1.39 13.91 6.12
N ILE A 266 0.46 12.99 5.86
CA ILE A 266 -0.97 13.25 5.65
C ILE A 266 -1.79 12.79 6.86
N ASP A 267 -1.26 11.96 7.75
CA ASP A 267 -2.00 11.46 8.91
C ASP A 267 -2.42 12.57 9.89
N ASP A 268 -1.71 13.70 9.87
CA ASP A 268 -1.99 14.87 10.72
C ASP A 268 -2.91 15.90 10.03
N PHE A 269 -3.36 15.63 8.80
CA PHE A 269 -4.32 16.49 8.12
C PHE A 269 -5.75 16.27 8.65
N ASP A 270 -6.40 17.36 8.99
CA ASP A 270 -7.85 17.37 9.12
C ASP A 270 -8.48 17.40 7.72
N PHE A 271 -8.88 16.23 7.23
CA PHE A 271 -9.56 16.09 5.95
C PHE A 271 -10.98 16.65 5.93
N ALA A 272 -11.49 17.21 7.04
CA ALA A 272 -12.79 17.88 7.07
C ALA A 272 -12.79 19.23 6.34
N GLY A 273 -11.62 19.80 6.02
CA GLY A 273 -11.45 21.00 5.22
C GLY A 273 -10.91 20.72 3.82
N LYS A 274 -11.30 21.51 2.83
CA LYS A 274 -10.66 21.49 1.51
C LYS A 274 -9.22 21.97 1.66
N ILE A 275 -8.26 21.05 1.54
CA ILE A 275 -6.85 21.36 1.59
C ILE A 275 -6.45 21.96 0.23
N GLN A 276 -6.09 23.23 0.22
CA GLN A 276 -5.55 23.87 -0.97
C GLN A 276 -4.09 23.41 -1.18
N SER A 277 -3.73 23.17 -2.42
CA SER A 277 -2.38 22.73 -2.81
C SER A 277 -1.25 23.66 -2.36
N SER A 278 -1.56 24.94 -2.12
CA SER A 278 -0.64 25.97 -1.61
C SER A 278 -0.49 25.98 -0.09
N ALA A 279 -1.36 25.28 0.64
CA ALA A 279 -1.47 25.37 2.09
C ALA A 279 -1.06 24.09 2.83
N LEU A 280 -0.36 23.17 2.17
CA LEU A 280 0.12 21.95 2.79
C LEU A 280 1.13 22.31 3.90
N PRO A 281 0.80 22.06 5.19
CA PRO A 281 1.73 22.32 6.29
C PRO A 281 2.78 21.21 6.36
N TYR A 282 3.61 21.09 5.34
CA TYR A 282 4.67 20.07 5.25
C TYR A 282 5.73 20.16 6.34
N HIS A 283 5.70 21.25 7.12
CA HIS A 283 6.77 21.59 8.04
C HIS A 283 6.65 20.96 9.41
N GLN A 284 5.51 20.37 9.74
CA GLN A 284 5.27 19.85 11.09
C GLN A 284 4.47 18.55 11.04
N ILE A 285 4.93 17.57 11.81
CA ILE A 285 4.26 16.28 12.03
C ILE A 285 4.11 16.00 13.51
N SER A 286 3.07 15.25 13.88
CA SER A 286 2.87 14.82 15.27
C SER A 286 3.87 13.75 15.66
N CYS A 287 4.60 14.00 16.74
CA CYS A 287 5.50 13.04 17.34
C CYS A 287 5.50 13.20 18.86
N ASN A 288 5.48 12.08 19.59
CA ASN A 288 5.57 12.06 21.04
C ASN A 288 6.59 11.02 21.50
N ASP A 289 6.91 11.04 22.80
CA ASP A 289 7.91 10.14 23.38
C ASP A 289 7.45 8.67 23.35
N GLU A 290 6.16 8.39 23.41
CA GLU A 290 5.63 7.03 23.29
C GLU A 290 5.96 6.43 21.93
N LYS A 291 5.75 7.18 20.83
CA LYS A 291 6.12 6.77 19.48
C LYS A 291 7.62 6.49 19.36
N LYS A 292 8.45 7.38 19.93
CA LYS A 292 9.91 7.21 19.96
C LYS A 292 10.33 5.98 20.76
N ASN A 293 9.76 5.75 21.92
CA ASN A 293 10.08 4.61 22.78
C ASN A 293 9.65 3.28 22.14
N LYS A 294 8.49 3.22 21.47
CA LYS A 294 8.08 2.05 20.71
C LYS A 294 9.08 1.72 19.61
N LEU A 295 9.58 2.74 18.91
CA LEU A 295 10.60 2.55 17.86
C LEU A 295 11.92 2.06 18.45
N LYS A 296 12.41 2.69 19.51
CA LYS A 296 13.66 2.26 20.21
C LYS A 296 13.57 0.81 20.66
N LYS A 297 12.44 0.42 21.24
CA LYS A 297 12.21 -0.99 21.63
C LYS A 297 12.27 -1.92 20.41
N ARG A 298 11.60 -1.58 19.32
CA ARG A 298 11.61 -2.38 18.09
C ARG A 298 13.03 -2.52 17.51
N MET A 299 13.86 -1.47 17.57
CA MET A 299 15.24 -1.53 17.17
C MET A 299 16.04 -2.54 18.02
N ILE A 300 15.85 -2.50 19.34
CA ILE A 300 16.53 -3.43 20.27
C ILE A 300 16.07 -4.87 20.00
N ASP A 301 14.77 -5.08 19.87
CA ASP A 301 14.18 -6.41 19.60
C ASP A 301 14.69 -6.97 18.26
N SER A 302 14.78 -6.14 17.23
CA SER A 302 15.32 -6.53 15.91
C SER A 302 16.80 -6.85 15.98
N PHE A 303 17.58 -6.05 16.70
CA PHE A 303 19.00 -6.31 16.91
C PHE A 303 19.22 -7.65 17.62
N ASN A 304 18.51 -7.92 18.71
CA ASN A 304 18.57 -9.18 19.44
C ASN A 304 18.17 -10.37 18.58
N TYR A 305 17.16 -10.22 17.72
CA TYR A 305 16.74 -11.25 16.78
C TYR A 305 17.84 -11.65 15.80
N PHE A 306 18.57 -10.67 15.23
CA PHE A 306 19.59 -10.94 14.21
C PHE A 306 20.92 -11.42 14.80
N TYR A 307 21.30 -10.89 15.94
CA TYR A 307 22.62 -11.17 16.52
C TYR A 307 22.59 -12.24 17.61
N LYS A 308 21.40 -12.76 17.98
CA LYS A 308 21.24 -13.88 18.94
C LYS A 308 22.21 -13.78 20.11
N PHE A 309 22.17 -12.67 20.84
CA PHE A 309 22.85 -12.59 22.11
C PHE A 309 22.02 -13.39 23.13
N ASP A 310 22.60 -14.52 23.58
CA ASP A 310 22.09 -15.34 24.67
C ASP A 310 22.10 -14.58 26.01
#